data_0f443745dac63a76ed4dd6f261dcf28f
#
_entry.id   0f443745dac63a76ed4dd6f261dcf28f
#
_cell.length_a   1.000
_cell.length_b   1.000
_cell.length_c   1.000
_cell.angle_alpha   90.00
_cell.angle_beta   90.00
_cell.angle_gamma   90.00
#
_symmetry.space_group_name_H-M   'P 1'
#
loop_
_entity.id
_entity.type
_entity.pdbx_description
1 polymer ?
#
loop_
_entity_poly.entity_id
_entity_poly.type
_entity_poly.pdbx_seq_one_letter_code
_entity_poly.pdbx_strand_id
1 'polypeptide(L)'
;MLIGDGGVWIEDGHLVLAPPDGSDVFLGLADGAPLFAVDTAAGEPGSGHTAGLREAASELPEREAALAAYAASLLAWHRRHRFCANCGAPTAVADGGHERRCPACEAHHFPRTDPVVIVRVLDGRGRLLLGNQTRWEEGRYSLLAGFVEPGETLEDAVRREVAEESGVEVGSVSYVASQPWPFPSSLMMGFQALAERGEPLADGVELADVRFFERAEVGEAAAGRGPLSLPPAYSIARRLIDAWLAGP
;
A
#
# COMPACT_ATOMS: atom_id res chain seq x y z
N MET A 1 15.50 -9.21 -12.20
CA MET A 1 14.73 -9.58 -11.00
C MET A 1 13.56 -10.45 -11.42
N LEU A 2 13.39 -11.59 -10.76
CA LEU A 2 12.35 -12.55 -11.07
C LEU A 2 11.11 -12.29 -10.24
N ILE A 3 9.94 -12.16 -10.90
CA ILE A 3 8.64 -12.02 -10.26
C ILE A 3 7.67 -12.96 -10.95
N GLY A 4 7.08 -13.89 -10.19
CA GLY A 4 6.02 -14.79 -10.65
C GLY A 4 4.65 -14.41 -10.08
N ASP A 5 3.63 -15.19 -10.43
CA ASP A 5 2.25 -14.99 -9.92
C ASP A 5 2.14 -15.13 -8.39
N GLY A 6 3.12 -15.80 -7.74
CA GLY A 6 3.15 -16.01 -6.29
C GLY A 6 3.98 -15.01 -5.50
N GLY A 7 4.81 -14.19 -6.14
CA GLY A 7 5.69 -13.25 -5.43
C GLY A 7 7.05 -13.06 -6.08
N VAL A 8 8.03 -12.65 -5.29
CA VAL A 8 9.41 -12.40 -5.69
C VAL A 8 10.32 -13.56 -5.26
N TRP A 9 11.38 -13.80 -6.02
CA TRP A 9 12.37 -14.81 -5.69
C TRP A 9 13.48 -14.21 -4.81
N ILE A 10 13.74 -14.86 -3.68
CA ILE A 10 14.68 -14.45 -2.64
C ILE A 10 15.69 -15.57 -2.39
N GLU A 11 16.97 -15.22 -2.30
CA GLU A 11 18.07 -16.09 -1.90
C GLU A 11 18.97 -15.32 -0.93
N ASP A 12 19.30 -15.92 0.20
CA ASP A 12 20.14 -15.32 1.26
C ASP A 12 19.68 -13.91 1.71
N GLY A 13 18.35 -13.67 1.72
CA GLY A 13 17.75 -12.38 2.11
C GLY A 13 17.86 -11.28 1.05
N HIS A 14 18.14 -11.63 -0.20
CA HIS A 14 18.27 -10.71 -1.34
C HIS A 14 17.43 -11.14 -2.53
N LEU A 15 17.05 -10.17 -3.39
CA LEU A 15 16.33 -10.44 -4.64
C LEU A 15 17.21 -11.25 -5.61
N VAL A 16 16.66 -12.32 -6.16
CA VAL A 16 17.34 -13.08 -7.20
C VAL A 16 17.27 -12.33 -8.53
N LEU A 17 18.44 -12.12 -9.14
CA LEU A 17 18.62 -11.52 -10.44
C LEU A 17 18.90 -12.60 -11.50
N ALA A 18 18.24 -12.48 -12.66
CA ALA A 18 18.47 -13.34 -13.81
C ALA A 18 18.75 -12.50 -15.06
N PRO A 19 19.40 -13.06 -16.09
CA PRO A 19 19.54 -12.39 -17.37
C PRO A 19 18.17 -12.01 -17.95
N PRO A 20 18.04 -10.85 -18.63
CA PRO A 20 16.80 -10.46 -19.29
C PRO A 20 16.51 -11.38 -20.49
N ASP A 21 15.23 -11.67 -20.75
CA ASP A 21 14.79 -12.51 -21.88
C ASP A 21 14.17 -11.71 -23.05
N GLY A 22 14.14 -10.38 -22.93
CA GLY A 22 13.66 -9.45 -23.95
C GLY A 22 12.17 -9.11 -23.88
N SER A 23 11.41 -9.71 -22.97
CA SER A 23 10.01 -9.35 -22.66
C SER A 23 9.86 -8.48 -21.41
N ASP A 24 10.99 -7.99 -20.90
CA ASP A 24 11.13 -7.45 -19.57
C ASP A 24 10.72 -5.99 -19.46
N VAL A 25 10.22 -5.62 -18.29
CA VAL A 25 9.92 -4.23 -17.94
C VAL A 25 11.19 -3.57 -17.39
N PHE A 26 11.62 -2.48 -18.01
CA PHE A 26 12.77 -1.70 -17.55
C PHE A 26 12.44 -0.96 -16.26
N LEU A 27 13.27 -1.13 -15.22
CA LEU A 27 13.05 -0.50 -13.90
C LEU A 27 13.98 0.68 -13.64
N GLY A 28 14.98 0.90 -14.48
CA GLY A 28 15.98 1.94 -14.30
C GLY A 28 17.41 1.40 -14.28
N LEU A 29 18.32 2.19 -13.72
CA LEU A 29 19.72 1.84 -13.58
C LEU A 29 20.06 1.60 -12.09
N ALA A 30 20.75 0.50 -11.80
CA ALA A 30 21.37 0.25 -10.51
C ALA A 30 22.90 0.22 -10.72
N ASP A 31 23.59 1.17 -10.11
CA ASP A 31 25.06 1.34 -10.23
C ASP A 31 25.55 1.39 -11.70
N GLY A 32 24.74 2.02 -12.56
CA GLY A 32 25.04 2.16 -13.99
C GLY A 32 24.62 0.96 -14.86
N ALA A 33 24.19 -0.14 -14.27
CA ALA A 33 23.68 -1.32 -14.98
C ALA A 33 22.14 -1.24 -15.13
N PRO A 34 21.57 -1.60 -16.30
CA PRO A 34 20.14 -1.63 -16.51
C PRO A 34 19.49 -2.76 -15.70
N LEU A 35 18.38 -2.45 -15.05
CA LEU A 35 17.61 -3.38 -14.24
C LEU A 35 16.22 -3.58 -14.85
N PHE A 36 15.79 -4.84 -14.90
CA PHE A 36 14.52 -5.23 -15.48
C PHE A 36 13.70 -6.10 -14.52
N ALA A 37 12.37 -5.99 -14.58
CA ALA A 37 11.47 -6.97 -14.01
C ALA A 37 11.12 -8.02 -15.06
N VAL A 38 11.21 -9.28 -14.68
CA VAL A 38 10.89 -10.43 -15.54
C VAL A 38 9.66 -11.12 -14.98
N ASP A 39 8.60 -11.23 -15.80
CA ASP A 39 7.39 -11.97 -15.43
C ASP A 39 7.61 -13.45 -15.74
N THR A 40 8.02 -14.22 -14.72
CA THR A 40 8.26 -15.65 -14.89
C THR A 40 6.96 -16.44 -14.68
N ALA A 41 6.35 -16.85 -15.78
CA ALA A 41 5.33 -17.91 -15.74
C ALA A 41 5.96 -19.32 -15.66
N ALA A 42 7.27 -19.45 -15.78
CA ALA A 42 7.94 -20.74 -15.88
C ALA A 42 9.38 -20.69 -15.36
N GLY A 43 9.67 -21.59 -14.45
CA GLY A 43 11.02 -22.00 -14.08
C GLY A 43 11.52 -21.36 -12.78
N GLU A 44 11.67 -22.23 -11.78
CA GLU A 44 12.37 -21.89 -10.55
C GLU A 44 13.85 -21.60 -10.86
N PRO A 45 14.42 -20.48 -10.39
CA PRO A 45 15.86 -20.40 -10.29
C PRO A 45 16.33 -21.52 -9.36
N GLY A 46 17.47 -22.12 -9.64
CA GLY A 46 17.92 -23.35 -8.98
C GLY A 46 18.19 -23.27 -7.47
N SER A 47 18.00 -22.11 -6.84
CA SER A 47 18.23 -21.84 -5.41
C SER A 47 17.31 -20.72 -4.91
N GLY A 48 17.09 -20.67 -3.59
CA GLY A 48 16.22 -19.68 -2.96
C GLY A 48 14.77 -20.13 -2.79
N HIS A 49 13.89 -19.18 -2.44
CA HIS A 49 12.45 -19.40 -2.27
C HIS A 49 11.62 -18.26 -2.87
N THR A 50 10.34 -18.51 -3.06
CA THR A 50 9.38 -17.48 -3.47
C THR A 50 8.70 -16.92 -2.25
N ALA A 51 8.72 -15.60 -2.08
CA ALA A 51 8.01 -14.90 -1.01
C ALA A 51 6.94 -13.98 -1.60
N GLY A 52 5.75 -13.96 -0.98
CA GLY A 52 4.74 -12.95 -1.27
C GLY A 52 5.27 -11.55 -0.94
N LEU A 53 4.78 -10.50 -1.63
CA LEU A 53 5.29 -9.13 -1.43
C LEU A 53 5.23 -8.65 0.03
N ARG A 54 4.24 -9.10 0.82
CA ARG A 54 4.13 -8.73 2.24
C ARG A 54 5.22 -9.39 3.09
N GLU A 55 5.55 -10.64 2.78
CA GLU A 55 6.61 -11.40 3.40
C GLU A 55 7.97 -10.84 2.99
N ALA A 56 8.17 -10.63 1.69
CA ALA A 56 9.35 -10.01 1.12
C ALA A 56 9.65 -8.62 1.73
N ALA A 57 8.62 -7.81 2.02
CA ALA A 57 8.79 -6.52 2.67
C ALA A 57 9.34 -6.61 4.10
N SER A 58 9.27 -7.78 4.76
CA SER A 58 9.83 -8.02 6.08
C SER A 58 11.21 -8.68 6.02
N GLU A 59 11.54 -9.33 4.91
CA GLU A 59 12.77 -10.11 4.71
C GLU A 59 13.87 -9.34 3.98
N LEU A 60 13.49 -8.57 2.96
CA LEU A 60 14.42 -7.85 2.10
C LEU A 60 14.93 -6.54 2.73
N PRO A 61 16.16 -6.11 2.36
CA PRO A 61 16.59 -4.73 2.59
C PRO A 61 15.59 -3.73 2.01
N GLU A 62 15.43 -2.58 2.66
CA GLU A 62 14.42 -1.56 2.30
C GLU A 62 14.45 -1.18 0.81
N ARG A 63 15.64 -0.99 0.25
CA ARG A 63 15.83 -0.65 -1.17
C ARG A 63 15.34 -1.77 -2.10
N GLU A 64 15.60 -3.02 -1.76
CA GLU A 64 15.18 -4.17 -2.55
C GLU A 64 13.67 -4.43 -2.40
N ALA A 65 13.11 -4.26 -1.21
CA ALA A 65 11.67 -4.31 -0.98
C ALA A 65 10.92 -3.25 -1.81
N ALA A 66 11.44 -2.02 -1.87
CA ALA A 66 10.88 -0.95 -2.70
C ALA A 66 10.95 -1.29 -4.20
N LEU A 67 12.05 -1.88 -4.65
CA LEU A 67 12.24 -2.32 -6.02
C LEU A 67 11.28 -3.46 -6.38
N ALA A 68 11.11 -4.45 -5.49
CA ALA A 68 10.15 -5.53 -5.64
C ALA A 68 8.71 -5.00 -5.76
N ALA A 69 8.34 -4.04 -4.92
CA ALA A 69 7.04 -3.37 -4.94
C ALA A 69 6.77 -2.66 -6.28
N TYR A 70 7.76 -1.92 -6.78
CA TYR A 70 7.69 -1.22 -8.06
C TYR A 70 7.50 -2.18 -9.22
N ALA A 71 8.34 -3.18 -9.32
CA ALA A 71 8.30 -4.18 -10.37
C ALA A 71 6.97 -4.97 -10.37
N ALA A 72 6.53 -5.42 -9.20
CA ALA A 72 5.27 -6.14 -9.06
C ALA A 72 4.06 -5.28 -9.48
N SER A 73 4.07 -3.98 -9.17
CA SER A 73 3.01 -3.05 -9.60
C SER A 73 2.94 -2.94 -11.12
N LEU A 74 4.08 -2.76 -11.81
CA LEU A 74 4.14 -2.69 -13.27
C LEU A 74 3.71 -4.00 -13.93
N LEU A 75 4.21 -5.14 -13.47
CA LEU A 75 3.84 -6.44 -14.02
C LEU A 75 2.36 -6.76 -13.78
N ALA A 76 1.82 -6.46 -12.60
CA ALA A 76 0.39 -6.61 -12.31
C ALA A 76 -0.47 -5.73 -13.22
N TRP A 77 -0.01 -4.50 -13.51
CA TRP A 77 -0.70 -3.62 -14.45
C TRP A 77 -0.66 -4.20 -15.86
N HIS A 78 0.47 -4.70 -16.37
CA HIS A 78 0.58 -5.32 -17.68
C HIS A 78 -0.34 -6.53 -17.83
N ARG A 79 -0.45 -7.38 -16.82
CA ARG A 79 -1.33 -8.55 -16.83
C ARG A 79 -2.81 -8.19 -16.93
N ARG A 80 -3.22 -7.07 -16.29
CA ARG A 80 -4.62 -6.63 -16.22
C ARG A 80 -5.06 -5.72 -17.37
N HIS A 81 -4.11 -5.03 -18.03
CA HIS A 81 -4.44 -4.00 -19.04
C HIS A 81 -4.04 -4.40 -20.47
N ARG A 82 -4.22 -5.68 -20.78
CA ARG A 82 -3.89 -6.21 -22.11
C ARG A 82 -4.77 -5.71 -23.25
N PHE A 83 -5.93 -5.14 -22.94
CA PHE A 83 -6.90 -4.62 -23.90
C PHE A 83 -7.10 -3.12 -23.72
N CYS A 84 -7.36 -2.43 -24.84
CA CYS A 84 -7.59 -1.01 -24.88
C CYS A 84 -8.92 -0.65 -24.21
N ALA A 85 -8.90 0.28 -23.25
CA ALA A 85 -10.11 0.75 -22.59
C ALA A 85 -11.07 1.52 -23.53
N ASN A 86 -10.56 2.09 -24.65
CA ASN A 86 -11.39 2.85 -25.62
C ASN A 86 -12.08 1.97 -26.66
N CYS A 87 -11.36 0.97 -27.22
CA CYS A 87 -11.87 0.22 -28.37
C CYS A 87 -11.86 -1.30 -28.22
N GLY A 88 -11.35 -1.82 -27.10
CA GLY A 88 -11.31 -3.25 -26.80
C GLY A 88 -10.21 -4.04 -27.53
N ALA A 89 -9.46 -3.44 -28.46
CA ALA A 89 -8.38 -4.13 -29.17
C ALA A 89 -7.19 -4.45 -28.25
N PRO A 90 -6.40 -5.51 -28.53
CA PRO A 90 -5.18 -5.79 -27.79
C PRO A 90 -4.20 -4.61 -27.85
N THR A 91 -3.53 -4.34 -26.74
CA THR A 91 -2.50 -3.30 -26.65
C THR A 91 -1.10 -3.91 -26.69
N ALA A 92 -0.13 -3.14 -27.16
CA ALA A 92 1.29 -3.49 -27.15
C ALA A 92 2.03 -2.76 -26.02
N VAL A 93 3.05 -3.40 -25.45
CA VAL A 93 3.98 -2.78 -24.51
C VAL A 93 4.84 -1.77 -25.25
N ALA A 94 5.06 -0.61 -24.65
CA ALA A 94 5.87 0.48 -25.21
C ALA A 94 6.66 1.16 -24.09
N ASP A 95 7.59 2.04 -24.47
CA ASP A 95 8.39 2.86 -23.54
C ASP A 95 9.03 2.05 -22.41
N GLY A 96 9.73 0.96 -22.75
CA GLY A 96 10.42 0.10 -21.78
C GLY A 96 9.48 -0.56 -20.75
N GLY A 97 8.17 -0.63 -21.03
CA GLY A 97 7.16 -1.18 -20.11
C GLY A 97 6.42 -0.14 -19.27
N HIS A 98 6.69 1.16 -19.47
CA HIS A 98 6.01 2.25 -18.75
C HIS A 98 4.76 2.75 -19.46
N GLU A 99 4.45 2.17 -20.63
CA GLU A 99 3.29 2.50 -21.43
C GLU A 99 2.77 1.25 -22.14
N ARG A 100 1.48 1.24 -22.46
CA ARG A 100 0.88 0.36 -23.45
C ARG A 100 0.18 1.20 -24.51
N ARG A 101 0.36 0.86 -25.79
CA ARG A 101 -0.28 1.54 -26.91
C ARG A 101 -1.28 0.63 -27.62
N CYS A 102 -2.39 1.21 -28.02
CA CYS A 102 -3.36 0.52 -28.84
C CYS A 102 -3.00 0.70 -30.32
N PRO A 103 -2.70 -0.37 -31.09
CA PRO A 103 -2.39 -0.24 -32.53
C PRO A 103 -3.62 0.07 -33.38
N ALA A 104 -4.85 -0.10 -32.84
CA ALA A 104 -6.09 0.11 -33.58
C ALA A 104 -6.64 1.54 -33.48
N CYS A 105 -6.49 2.21 -32.31
CA CYS A 105 -7.01 3.58 -32.11
C CYS A 105 -5.97 4.55 -31.53
N GLU A 106 -4.71 4.13 -31.49
CA GLU A 106 -3.55 4.92 -31.06
C GLU A 106 -3.63 5.44 -29.61
N ALA A 107 -4.59 4.95 -28.80
CA ALA A 107 -4.73 5.33 -27.40
C ALA A 107 -3.51 4.88 -26.58
N HIS A 108 -3.06 5.78 -25.71
CA HIS A 108 -2.00 5.53 -24.75
C HIS A 108 -2.58 5.12 -23.40
N HIS A 109 -1.97 4.12 -22.75
CA HIS A 109 -2.36 3.64 -21.44
C HIS A 109 -1.14 3.64 -20.53
N PHE A 110 -1.28 4.25 -19.38
CA PHE A 110 -0.21 4.39 -18.38
C PHE A 110 -0.48 3.52 -17.15
N PRO A 111 0.56 3.14 -16.39
CA PRO A 111 0.40 2.42 -15.14
C PRO A 111 -0.58 3.12 -14.19
N ARG A 112 -1.45 2.33 -13.57
CA ARG A 112 -2.44 2.82 -12.62
C ARG A 112 -1.83 2.93 -11.23
N THR A 113 -2.14 4.04 -10.56
CA THR A 113 -1.89 4.24 -9.13
C THR A 113 -3.16 4.76 -8.48
N ASP A 114 -3.69 4.02 -7.49
CA ASP A 114 -4.93 4.38 -6.81
C ASP A 114 -4.62 5.19 -5.55
N PRO A 115 -5.10 6.46 -5.44
CA PRO A 115 -4.88 7.28 -4.26
C PRO A 115 -5.74 6.78 -3.09
N VAL A 116 -5.09 6.60 -1.93
CA VAL A 116 -5.73 6.17 -0.68
C VAL A 116 -5.26 7.08 0.45
N VAL A 117 -6.19 7.66 1.19
CA VAL A 117 -5.86 8.40 2.42
C VAL A 117 -5.81 7.45 3.60
N ILE A 118 -4.89 7.70 4.53
CA ILE A 118 -4.82 7.03 5.83
C ILE A 118 -4.54 8.09 6.88
N VAL A 119 -5.26 8.07 7.99
CA VAL A 119 -5.26 9.20 8.90
C VAL A 119 -5.08 8.82 10.37
N ARG A 120 -4.18 9.52 11.05
CA ARG A 120 -4.04 9.55 12.49
C ARG A 120 -4.98 10.62 13.06
N VAL A 121 -6.10 10.19 13.63
CA VAL A 121 -7.08 11.10 14.27
C VAL A 121 -6.85 11.13 15.77
N LEU A 122 -6.68 12.31 16.32
CA LEU A 122 -6.54 12.53 17.76
C LEU A 122 -7.75 13.29 18.31
N ASP A 123 -8.18 12.92 19.51
CA ASP A 123 -9.17 13.71 20.24
C ASP A 123 -8.51 14.84 21.07
N GLY A 124 -9.35 15.65 21.73
CA GLY A 124 -8.91 16.75 22.60
C GLY A 124 -8.09 16.32 23.84
N ARG A 125 -8.01 15.00 24.12
CA ARG A 125 -7.18 14.40 25.18
C ARG A 125 -5.90 13.77 24.64
N GLY A 126 -5.68 13.80 23.33
CA GLY A 126 -4.53 13.20 22.66
C GLY A 126 -4.63 11.69 22.49
N ARG A 127 -5.81 11.09 22.64
CA ARG A 127 -6.07 9.67 22.37
C ARG A 127 -6.16 9.45 20.85
N LEU A 128 -5.76 8.26 20.40
CA LEU A 128 -5.71 7.86 18.99
C LEU A 128 -6.93 7.05 18.60
N LEU A 129 -7.63 7.44 17.53
CA LEU A 129 -8.72 6.68 16.93
C LEU A 129 -8.16 5.51 16.13
N LEU A 130 -8.60 4.29 16.45
CA LEU A 130 -8.27 3.09 15.69
C LEU A 130 -9.55 2.27 15.43
N GLY A 131 -9.59 1.59 14.28
CA GLY A 131 -10.65 0.70 13.86
C GLY A 131 -10.19 -0.75 13.68
N ASN A 132 -11.08 -1.69 13.98
CA ASN A 132 -10.97 -3.10 13.67
C ASN A 132 -11.91 -3.43 12.51
N GLN A 133 -11.37 -3.89 11.37
CA GLN A 133 -12.20 -4.26 10.22
C GLN A 133 -12.95 -5.58 10.47
N THR A 134 -14.18 -5.69 9.96
CA THR A 134 -15.05 -6.87 10.11
C THR A 134 -14.41 -8.19 9.66
N ARG A 135 -13.43 -8.13 8.74
CA ARG A 135 -12.68 -9.28 8.22
C ARG A 135 -11.41 -9.62 9.00
N TRP A 136 -11.05 -8.82 10.01
CA TRP A 136 -9.85 -9.06 10.81
C TRP A 136 -10.19 -9.87 12.07
N GLU A 137 -9.13 -10.44 12.64
CA GLU A 137 -9.22 -11.07 13.95
C GLU A 137 -9.54 -10.04 15.03
N GLU A 138 -10.21 -10.48 16.07
CA GLU A 138 -10.46 -9.66 17.24
C GLU A 138 -9.14 -9.14 17.84
N GLY A 139 -9.15 -7.89 18.26
CA GLY A 139 -7.95 -7.23 18.81
C GLY A 139 -6.99 -6.64 17.78
N ARG A 140 -7.21 -6.84 16.49
CA ARG A 140 -6.38 -6.22 15.44
C ARG A 140 -6.93 -4.86 15.04
N TYR A 141 -6.17 -3.80 15.32
CA TYR A 141 -6.60 -2.44 15.02
C TYR A 141 -5.60 -1.70 14.12
N SER A 142 -6.11 -0.76 13.33
CA SER A 142 -5.33 0.12 12.47
C SER A 142 -5.93 1.52 12.42
N LEU A 143 -5.21 2.43 11.80
CA LEU A 143 -5.73 3.73 11.39
C LEU A 143 -6.81 3.55 10.31
N LEU A 144 -7.76 4.46 10.27
CA LEU A 144 -8.80 4.53 9.25
C LEU A 144 -8.19 4.94 7.91
N ALA A 145 -8.69 4.36 6.82
CA ALA A 145 -8.12 4.56 5.49
C ALA A 145 -9.12 4.22 4.40
N GLY A 146 -9.26 5.08 3.38
CA GLY A 146 -10.11 4.81 2.25
C GLY A 146 -9.64 5.44 0.94
N PHE A 147 -10.31 5.10 -0.16
CA PHE A 147 -9.98 5.59 -1.48
C PHE A 147 -10.45 7.04 -1.67
N VAL A 148 -9.64 7.80 -2.40
CA VAL A 148 -10.05 9.13 -2.86
C VAL A 148 -11.02 8.97 -4.03
N GLU A 149 -12.15 9.63 -3.98
CA GLU A 149 -13.14 9.62 -5.04
C GLU A 149 -12.84 10.65 -6.14
N PRO A 150 -13.29 10.41 -7.39
CA PRO A 150 -13.11 11.38 -8.48
C PRO A 150 -13.71 12.75 -8.17
N GLY A 151 -12.87 13.79 -8.22
CA GLY A 151 -13.27 15.18 -7.96
C GLY A 151 -13.14 15.61 -6.49
N GLU A 152 -12.73 14.72 -5.60
CA GLU A 152 -12.51 14.98 -4.19
C GLU A 152 -11.08 15.48 -3.91
N THR A 153 -10.90 16.37 -2.94
CA THR A 153 -9.58 16.69 -2.40
C THR A 153 -9.14 15.64 -1.39
N LEU A 154 -7.83 15.54 -1.12
CA LEU A 154 -7.32 14.58 -0.14
C LEU A 154 -7.85 14.86 1.27
N GLU A 155 -7.98 16.15 1.62
CA GLU A 155 -8.50 16.59 2.91
C GLU A 155 -9.99 16.25 3.07
N ASP A 156 -10.77 16.35 1.99
CA ASP A 156 -12.19 15.98 2.01
C ASP A 156 -12.37 14.46 2.05
N ALA A 157 -11.53 13.70 1.33
CA ALA A 157 -11.47 12.24 1.46
C ALA A 157 -11.21 11.81 2.91
N VAL A 158 -10.25 12.44 3.59
CA VAL A 158 -9.99 12.17 5.02
C VAL A 158 -11.23 12.45 5.87
N ARG A 159 -11.91 13.59 5.66
CA ARG A 159 -13.11 13.93 6.44
C ARG A 159 -14.25 12.97 6.19
N ARG A 160 -14.50 12.61 4.93
CA ARG A 160 -15.54 11.66 4.54
C ARG A 160 -15.29 10.27 5.12
N GLU A 161 -14.12 9.69 4.89
CA GLU A 161 -13.77 8.34 5.36
C GLU A 161 -13.86 8.23 6.90
N VAL A 162 -13.34 9.22 7.64
CA VAL A 162 -13.46 9.21 9.10
C VAL A 162 -14.92 9.30 9.55
N ALA A 163 -15.73 10.14 8.91
CA ALA A 163 -17.13 10.28 9.25
C ALA A 163 -17.95 9.02 8.91
N GLU A 164 -17.71 8.41 7.74
CA GLU A 164 -18.41 7.21 7.28
C GLU A 164 -18.08 5.99 8.14
N GLU A 165 -16.78 5.74 8.38
CA GLU A 165 -16.34 4.57 9.13
C GLU A 165 -16.55 4.68 10.66
N SER A 166 -16.55 5.89 11.22
CA SER A 166 -16.55 6.06 12.68
C SER A 166 -17.59 7.04 13.25
N GLY A 167 -18.31 7.78 12.43
CA GLY A 167 -19.21 8.84 12.92
C GLY A 167 -18.51 10.06 13.52
N VAL A 168 -17.17 10.11 13.50
CA VAL A 168 -16.36 11.22 14.03
C VAL A 168 -16.14 12.27 12.95
N GLU A 169 -16.42 13.54 13.26
CA GLU A 169 -16.10 14.67 12.39
C GLU A 169 -14.71 15.23 12.74
N VAL A 170 -13.86 15.41 11.73
CA VAL A 170 -12.52 15.98 11.90
C VAL A 170 -12.42 17.38 11.27
N GLY A 171 -11.65 18.25 11.91
CA GLY A 171 -11.42 19.63 11.47
C GLY A 171 -10.20 19.76 10.55
N SER A 172 -9.12 20.30 11.09
CA SER A 172 -7.87 20.50 10.35
C SER A 172 -7.22 19.17 9.98
N VAL A 173 -6.83 19.06 8.71
CA VAL A 173 -6.15 17.88 8.15
C VAL A 173 -4.78 18.32 7.66
N SER A 174 -3.72 17.58 7.98
CA SER A 174 -2.35 17.89 7.57
C SER A 174 -1.65 16.64 7.04
N TYR A 175 -1.00 16.77 5.88
CA TYR A 175 -0.18 15.70 5.29
C TYR A 175 1.05 15.40 6.15
N VAL A 176 1.40 14.11 6.26
CA VAL A 176 2.55 13.65 7.05
C VAL A 176 3.57 12.91 6.17
N ALA A 177 3.13 11.89 5.44
CA ALA A 177 4.01 11.04 4.64
C ALA A 177 3.21 10.27 3.58
N SER A 178 3.89 9.61 2.65
CA SER A 178 3.27 8.65 1.73
C SER A 178 4.06 7.34 1.65
N GLN A 179 3.39 6.29 1.19
CA GLN A 179 3.98 4.98 0.94
C GLN A 179 3.32 4.31 -0.26
N PRO A 180 4.10 3.87 -1.28
CA PRO A 180 3.61 2.94 -2.29
C PRO A 180 3.10 1.65 -1.63
N TRP A 181 1.92 1.19 -2.04
CA TRP A 181 1.27 0.00 -1.50
C TRP A 181 0.84 -0.91 -2.64
N PRO A 182 1.70 -1.85 -3.08
CA PRO A 182 1.53 -2.66 -4.29
C PRO A 182 0.50 -3.78 -4.12
N PHE A 183 -0.66 -3.48 -3.50
CA PHE A 183 -1.75 -4.43 -3.25
C PHE A 183 -3.10 -3.87 -3.75
N PRO A 184 -3.35 -3.84 -5.07
CA PRO A 184 -2.40 -4.11 -6.15
C PRO A 184 -1.56 -2.90 -6.58
N SER A 185 -2.01 -1.65 -6.39
CA SER A 185 -1.39 -0.45 -6.98
C SER A 185 -1.76 0.84 -6.25
N SER A 186 -1.90 0.82 -4.93
CA SER A 186 -2.25 2.00 -4.16
C SER A 186 -1.06 2.88 -3.82
N LEU A 187 -1.31 4.19 -3.70
CA LEU A 187 -0.43 5.14 -3.03
C LEU A 187 -1.13 5.57 -1.73
N MET A 188 -0.61 5.08 -0.61
CA MET A 188 -1.10 5.48 0.71
C MET A 188 -0.57 6.88 1.05
N MET A 189 -1.45 7.82 1.31
CA MET A 189 -1.12 9.18 1.71
C MET A 189 -1.55 9.38 3.17
N GLY A 190 -0.57 9.52 4.05
CA GLY A 190 -0.72 9.62 5.50
C GLY A 190 -0.99 11.04 5.96
N PHE A 191 -2.02 11.18 6.76
CA PHE A 191 -2.46 12.46 7.34
C PHE A 191 -2.54 12.38 8.86
N GLN A 192 -2.64 13.54 9.46
CA GLN A 192 -3.11 13.72 10.83
C GLN A 192 -4.30 14.66 10.85
N ALA A 193 -5.24 14.42 11.77
CA ALA A 193 -6.41 15.25 11.96
C ALA A 193 -6.79 15.30 13.46
N LEU A 194 -7.58 16.32 13.82
CA LEU A 194 -8.17 16.46 15.15
C LEU A 194 -9.66 16.20 15.09
N ALA A 195 -10.17 15.35 15.97
CA ALA A 195 -11.59 15.14 16.15
C ALA A 195 -12.21 16.38 16.78
N GLU A 196 -13.29 16.90 16.16
CA GLU A 196 -14.02 18.06 16.65
C GLU A 196 -15.36 17.66 17.26
N ARG A 197 -16.03 16.68 16.68
CA ARG A 197 -17.37 16.22 17.10
C ARG A 197 -17.57 14.73 16.83
N GLY A 198 -18.61 14.17 17.47
CA GLY A 198 -18.99 12.77 17.32
C GLY A 198 -18.32 11.86 18.33
N GLU A 199 -19.03 10.81 18.69
CA GLU A 199 -18.51 9.69 19.49
C GLU A 199 -18.27 8.53 18.54
N PRO A 200 -17.13 7.81 18.65
CA PRO A 200 -16.84 6.68 17.76
C PRO A 200 -17.95 5.62 17.78
N LEU A 201 -18.48 5.32 16.61
CA LEU A 201 -19.47 4.29 16.39
C LEU A 201 -19.14 3.59 15.07
N ALA A 202 -18.79 2.31 15.14
CA ALA A 202 -18.51 1.51 13.96
C ALA A 202 -19.77 1.38 13.07
N ASP A 203 -19.59 1.46 11.76
CA ASP A 203 -20.66 1.31 10.77
C ASP A 203 -21.21 -0.14 10.70
N GLY A 204 -20.48 -1.12 11.24
CA GLY A 204 -20.84 -2.54 11.24
C GLY A 204 -20.73 -3.21 9.87
N VAL A 205 -20.27 -2.50 8.85
CA VAL A 205 -20.06 -2.99 7.49
C VAL A 205 -18.59 -3.16 7.21
N GLU A 206 -17.81 -2.10 7.31
CA GLU A 206 -16.37 -2.09 7.14
C GLU A 206 -15.66 -2.29 8.47
N LEU A 207 -16.08 -1.60 9.51
CA LEU A 207 -15.55 -1.70 10.86
C LEU A 207 -16.47 -2.50 11.79
N ALA A 208 -15.90 -3.47 12.49
CA ALA A 208 -16.57 -4.20 13.58
C ALA A 208 -16.51 -3.41 14.90
N ASP A 209 -15.44 -2.67 15.11
CA ASP A 209 -15.23 -1.79 16.28
C ASP A 209 -14.37 -0.59 15.89
N VAL A 210 -14.64 0.56 16.52
CA VAL A 210 -13.84 1.78 16.41
C VAL A 210 -13.90 2.55 17.73
N ARG A 211 -12.73 2.95 18.25
CA ARG A 211 -12.66 3.71 19.51
C ARG A 211 -11.37 4.50 19.64
N PHE A 212 -11.36 5.46 20.58
CA PHE A 212 -10.15 6.16 20.99
C PHE A 212 -9.35 5.33 22.01
N PHE A 213 -8.07 5.19 21.76
CA PHE A 213 -7.12 4.46 22.58
C PHE A 213 -6.18 5.40 23.32
N GLU A 214 -5.89 5.08 24.57
CA GLU A 214 -4.87 5.78 25.35
C GLU A 214 -3.46 5.43 24.85
N ARG A 215 -2.53 6.37 24.98
CA ARG A 215 -1.12 6.16 24.57
C ARG A 215 -0.49 4.94 25.24
N ALA A 216 -0.84 4.68 26.51
CA ALA A 216 -0.32 3.52 27.24
C ALA A 216 -0.80 2.18 26.63
N GLU A 217 -2.07 2.07 26.24
CA GLU A 217 -2.63 0.85 25.60
C GLU A 217 -1.90 0.54 24.28
N VAL A 218 -1.75 1.57 23.44
CA VAL A 218 -1.07 1.42 22.14
C VAL A 218 0.42 1.17 22.31
N GLY A 219 1.04 1.76 23.34
CA GLY A 219 2.44 1.52 23.69
C GLY A 219 2.71 0.07 24.11
N GLU A 220 1.82 -0.54 24.91
CA GLU A 220 1.91 -1.96 25.26
C GLU A 220 1.78 -2.85 24.01
N ALA A 221 0.82 -2.54 23.12
CA ALA A 221 0.65 -3.25 21.85
C ALA A 221 1.86 -3.11 20.92
N ALA A 222 2.46 -1.92 20.84
CA ALA A 222 3.66 -1.68 20.05
C ALA A 222 4.88 -2.49 20.58
N ALA A 223 4.89 -2.78 21.87
CA ALA A 223 5.89 -3.64 22.52
C ALA A 223 5.51 -5.15 22.47
N GLY A 224 4.47 -5.53 21.74
CA GLY A 224 4.00 -6.92 21.60
C GLY A 224 3.32 -7.46 22.86
N ARG A 225 2.75 -6.60 23.70
CA ARG A 225 2.07 -6.99 24.93
C ARG A 225 0.57 -6.64 24.88
N GLY A 226 -0.23 -7.40 25.63
CA GLY A 226 -1.68 -7.19 25.70
C GLY A 226 -2.47 -7.82 24.54
N PRO A 227 -3.78 -7.60 24.49
CA PRO A 227 -4.67 -8.20 23.49
C PRO A 227 -4.74 -7.41 22.17
N LEU A 228 -4.22 -6.18 22.15
CA LEU A 228 -4.23 -5.31 20.97
C LEU A 228 -3.06 -5.65 20.04
N SER A 229 -3.32 -5.86 18.75
CA SER A 229 -2.30 -6.00 17.73
C SER A 229 -2.35 -4.85 16.73
N LEU A 230 -1.18 -4.36 16.34
CA LEU A 230 -0.99 -3.22 15.46
C LEU A 230 -0.55 -3.65 14.05
N PRO A 231 -0.63 -2.75 13.05
CA PRO A 231 -0.11 -3.02 11.72
C PRO A 231 1.38 -3.39 11.74
N PRO A 232 1.87 -4.11 10.71
CA PRO A 232 3.28 -4.51 10.63
C PRO A 232 4.20 -3.29 10.55
N ALA A 233 5.42 -3.43 11.07
CA ALA A 233 6.37 -2.32 11.23
C ALA A 233 6.72 -1.58 9.93
N TYR A 234 6.68 -2.27 8.79
CA TYR A 234 6.95 -1.68 7.47
C TYR A 234 5.81 -0.80 6.93
N SER A 235 4.60 -0.83 7.54
CA SER A 235 3.44 -0.10 7.03
C SER A 235 3.42 1.37 7.46
N ILE A 236 2.91 2.25 6.59
CA ILE A 236 2.68 3.66 6.93
C ILE A 236 1.75 3.81 8.13
N ALA A 237 0.75 2.94 8.31
CA ALA A 237 -0.12 2.93 9.47
C ALA A 237 0.70 2.82 10.76
N ARG A 238 1.62 1.85 10.84
CA ARG A 238 2.49 1.67 11.98
C ARG A 238 3.43 2.84 12.18
N ARG A 239 4.02 3.36 11.12
CA ARG A 239 4.88 4.55 11.17
C ARG A 239 4.18 5.77 11.75
N LEU A 240 2.91 6.01 11.36
CA LEU A 240 2.11 7.11 11.91
C LEU A 240 1.76 6.91 13.38
N ILE A 241 1.48 5.66 13.79
CA ILE A 241 1.24 5.28 15.18
C ILE A 241 2.52 5.48 16.02
N ASP A 242 3.65 4.98 15.54
CA ASP A 242 4.95 5.09 16.27
C ASP A 242 5.38 6.55 16.40
N ALA A 243 5.16 7.38 15.38
CA ALA A 243 5.41 8.81 15.46
C ALA A 243 4.54 9.51 16.52
N TRP A 244 3.29 9.09 16.68
CA TRP A 244 2.44 9.57 17.78
C TRP A 244 2.91 9.06 19.14
N LEU A 245 3.33 7.80 19.26
CA LEU A 245 3.87 7.24 20.51
C LEU A 245 5.13 7.95 20.97
N ALA A 246 6.00 8.36 20.05
CA ALA A 246 7.24 9.07 20.34
C ALA A 246 7.01 10.49 20.94
N GLY A 247 5.81 11.04 20.84
CA GLY A 247 5.47 12.37 21.27
C GLY A 247 5.65 13.43 20.16
N PRO A 248 5.24 14.68 20.44
CA PRO A 248 5.47 15.81 19.54
C PRO A 248 6.95 16.15 19.43
#